data_700376b34a4413dfefc45bbee041d8a1
#
_entry.id   700376b34a4413dfefc45bbee041d8a1
#
_cell.length_a   1.000
_cell.length_b   1.000
_cell.length_c   1.000
_cell.angle_alpha   90.00
_cell.angle_beta   90.00
_cell.angle_gamma   90.00
#
_symmetry.space_group_name_H-M   'P 1'
#
loop_
_entity.id
_entity.type
_entity.pdbx_description
1 polymer ?
#
loop_
_entity_poly.entity_id
_entity_poly.type
_entity_poly.pdbx_seq_one_letter_code
_entity_poly.pdbx_strand_id
1 'polypeptide(L)'
;MESKKLEQMKADFRGIIKRGPFYQGGAHAKTLGDELWNIDREGVFADAVEEGYLDLCRTCHGIEDSFNRGNAAGEKYCCVRRAVFERLADKIAQVFSGVAAVEFDACHRELCQSFMNDMAQMLHYQVTFGHAQKIVNMAFKYLYCCHGAEKYEDTVFSHCHMPLDSYTIANYRKCITKEDTIPGWSKFDTPADRRLYEKIQTNVRKYSEEHRQTPLYTEFVWWWDGVQKAAKKN
;
A
#
# COMPACT_ATOMS: atom_id res chain seq x y z
N MET A 1 11.49 1.72 23.74
CA MET A 1 12.36 2.52 22.85
C MET A 1 12.01 2.33 21.38
N GLU A 2 11.71 1.12 20.91
CA GLU A 2 11.30 0.82 19.52
C GLU A 2 9.95 1.45 19.12
N SER A 3 8.95 1.42 19.99
CA SER A 3 7.64 2.05 19.73
C SER A 3 7.76 3.54 19.43
N LYS A 4 8.58 4.29 20.18
CA LYS A 4 8.81 5.72 19.91
C LYS A 4 9.49 5.97 18.57
N LYS A 5 10.37 5.07 18.13
CA LYS A 5 11.04 5.16 16.83
C LYS A 5 10.04 4.92 15.70
N LEU A 6 9.17 3.93 15.84
CA LEU A 6 8.12 3.66 14.86
C LEU A 6 7.16 4.84 14.70
N GLU A 7 6.67 5.40 15.80
CA GLU A 7 5.77 6.55 15.75
C GLU A 7 6.44 7.78 15.12
N GLN A 8 7.75 7.99 15.38
CA GLN A 8 8.49 9.05 14.67
C GLN A 8 8.57 8.75 13.17
N MET A 9 8.83 7.51 12.75
CA MET A 9 8.89 7.14 11.34
C MET A 9 7.53 7.30 10.65
N LYS A 10 6.43 6.93 11.31
CA LYS A 10 5.06 7.18 10.84
C LYS A 10 4.79 8.69 10.68
N ALA A 11 5.16 9.50 11.67
CA ALA A 11 5.01 10.95 11.62
C ALA A 11 5.83 11.58 10.47
N ASP A 12 7.08 11.14 10.30
CA ASP A 12 7.93 11.59 9.21
C ASP A 12 7.36 11.19 7.85
N PHE A 13 6.82 9.97 7.74
CA PHE A 13 6.14 9.52 6.52
C PHE A 13 4.93 10.38 6.19
N ARG A 14 4.04 10.65 7.18
CA ARG A 14 2.91 11.59 6.99
C ARG A 14 3.39 12.95 6.50
N GLY A 15 4.48 13.47 7.08
CA GLY A 15 5.06 14.76 6.68
C GLY A 15 5.65 14.79 5.26
N ILE A 16 6.10 13.65 4.74
CA ILE A 16 6.66 13.54 3.37
C ILE A 16 5.55 13.44 2.33
N ILE A 17 4.42 12.83 2.64
CA ILE A 17 3.28 12.71 1.74
C ILE A 17 2.68 14.10 1.53
N LYS A 18 2.92 14.67 0.36
CA LYS A 18 2.48 16.03 -0.02
C LYS A 18 1.45 16.02 -1.14
N ARG A 19 0.91 14.85 -1.50
CA ARG A 19 -0.05 14.66 -2.59
C ARG A 19 -1.16 13.76 -2.10
N GLY A 20 -2.32 13.87 -2.72
CA GLY A 20 -3.43 12.99 -2.49
C GLY A 20 -4.46 13.51 -1.50
N PRO A 21 -5.50 12.69 -1.24
CA PRO A 21 -6.68 13.06 -0.47
C PRO A 21 -6.38 13.48 0.97
N PHE A 22 -5.35 12.91 1.59
CA PHE A 22 -4.91 13.31 2.92
C PHE A 22 -4.38 14.77 2.96
N TYR A 23 -4.07 15.36 1.80
CA TYR A 23 -3.48 16.69 1.68
C TYR A 23 -4.16 17.62 0.67
N GLN A 24 -5.13 17.13 -0.11
CA GLN A 24 -5.77 17.92 -1.18
C GLN A 24 -6.91 18.84 -0.71
N GLY A 25 -7.19 18.97 0.55
CA GLY A 25 -8.29 19.78 1.07
C GLY A 25 -8.13 21.31 0.97
N GLY A 26 -7.16 21.83 0.22
CA GLY A 26 -6.94 23.28 0.14
C GLY A 26 -6.66 23.93 1.49
N ALA A 27 -7.21 25.13 1.72
CA ALA A 27 -7.05 25.85 3.00
C ALA A 27 -7.66 25.07 4.19
N HIS A 28 -8.69 24.27 3.93
CA HIS A 28 -9.38 23.47 4.96
C HIS A 28 -8.54 22.27 5.40
N ALA A 29 -7.88 21.58 4.48
CA ALA A 29 -6.97 20.48 4.82
C ALA A 29 -5.75 20.94 5.62
N LYS A 30 -5.27 22.16 5.37
CA LYS A 30 -4.21 22.76 6.19
C LYS A 30 -4.66 23.02 7.64
N THR A 31 -5.95 23.19 7.86
CA THR A 31 -6.54 23.40 9.20
C THR A 31 -6.83 22.09 9.92
N LEU A 32 -7.19 21.02 9.17
CA LEU A 32 -7.50 19.70 9.73
C LEU A 32 -6.23 18.90 10.07
N GLY A 33 -5.12 19.14 9.36
CA GLY A 33 -3.82 18.55 9.68
C GLY A 33 -3.86 17.06 9.99
N ASP A 34 -3.51 16.69 11.23
CA ASP A 34 -3.47 15.31 11.70
C ASP A 34 -4.86 14.63 11.80
N GLU A 35 -5.96 15.37 11.82
CA GLU A 35 -7.31 14.77 11.85
C GLU A 35 -7.64 13.98 10.59
N LEU A 36 -7.02 14.33 9.46
CA LEU A 36 -7.15 13.56 8.23
C LEU A 36 -6.56 12.14 8.36
N TRP A 37 -5.57 11.98 9.21
CA TRP A 37 -4.90 10.73 9.51
C TRP A 37 -5.53 10.01 10.72
N ASN A 38 -6.84 9.94 10.78
CA ASN A 38 -7.57 9.21 11.81
C ASN A 38 -8.26 8.00 11.19
N ILE A 39 -7.98 6.79 11.71
CA ILE A 39 -8.52 5.54 11.15
C ILE A 39 -10.05 5.44 11.28
N ASP A 40 -10.64 6.17 12.21
CA ASP A 40 -12.10 6.22 12.42
C ASP A 40 -12.79 7.31 11.59
N ARG A 41 -12.04 8.09 10.83
CA ARG A 41 -12.61 9.13 9.98
C ARG A 41 -13.39 8.51 8.82
N GLU A 42 -14.56 9.06 8.53
CA GLU A 42 -15.33 8.71 7.34
C GLU A 42 -14.47 8.91 6.07
N GLY A 43 -14.46 7.94 5.17
CA GLY A 43 -13.73 7.98 3.90
C GLY A 43 -12.24 7.68 4.00
N VAL A 44 -11.67 7.43 5.19
CA VAL A 44 -10.22 7.16 5.35
C VAL A 44 -9.74 5.97 4.52
N PHE A 45 -10.55 4.93 4.36
CA PHE A 45 -10.20 3.76 3.56
C PHE A 45 -10.11 4.09 2.07
N ALA A 46 -11.04 4.91 1.55
CA ALA A 46 -11.01 5.37 0.17
C ALA A 46 -9.80 6.27 -0.09
N ASP A 47 -9.49 7.15 0.83
CA ASP A 47 -8.31 8.02 0.76
C ASP A 47 -7.02 7.20 0.78
N ALA A 48 -6.94 6.15 1.60
CA ALA A 48 -5.77 5.26 1.64
C ALA A 48 -5.57 4.49 0.33
N VAL A 49 -6.65 4.06 -0.33
CA VAL A 49 -6.59 3.43 -1.66
C VAL A 49 -6.11 4.43 -2.71
N GLU A 50 -6.64 5.65 -2.69
CA GLU A 50 -6.23 6.71 -3.63
C GLU A 50 -4.76 7.09 -3.45
N GLU A 51 -4.25 7.18 -2.23
CA GLU A 51 -2.82 7.39 -1.96
C GLU A 51 -1.95 6.24 -2.49
N GLY A 52 -2.39 4.99 -2.27
CA GLY A 52 -1.73 3.80 -2.82
C GLY A 52 -1.66 3.85 -4.35
N TYR A 53 -2.71 4.32 -5.01
CA TYR A 53 -2.75 4.54 -6.45
C TYR A 53 -1.77 5.66 -6.88
N LEU A 54 -1.75 6.79 -6.18
CA LEU A 54 -0.84 7.89 -6.49
C LEU A 54 0.64 7.48 -6.34
N ASP A 55 0.94 6.63 -5.35
CA ASP A 55 2.27 6.04 -5.20
C ASP A 55 2.65 5.14 -6.39
N LEU A 56 1.69 4.36 -6.89
CA LEU A 56 1.89 3.55 -8.08
C LEU A 56 2.19 4.43 -9.31
N CYS A 57 1.41 5.50 -9.52
CA CYS A 57 1.57 6.41 -10.65
C CYS A 57 2.93 7.11 -10.66
N ARG A 58 3.52 7.42 -9.49
CA ARG A 58 4.88 7.99 -9.41
C ARG A 58 5.96 7.08 -9.99
N THR A 59 5.75 5.78 -9.96
CA THR A 59 6.71 4.77 -10.39
C THR A 59 6.35 4.12 -11.72
N CYS A 60 5.09 4.17 -12.12
CA CYS A 60 4.54 3.58 -13.34
C CYS A 60 3.80 4.66 -14.16
N HIS A 61 4.55 5.60 -14.74
CA HIS A 61 4.01 6.74 -15.50
C HIS A 61 2.99 6.36 -16.58
N GLY A 62 3.12 5.18 -17.19
CA GLY A 62 2.18 4.70 -18.21
C GLY A 62 0.76 4.44 -17.71
N ILE A 63 0.56 4.24 -16.40
CA ILE A 63 -0.77 4.05 -15.80
C ILE A 63 -1.52 5.38 -15.82
N GLU A 64 -0.90 6.45 -15.31
CA GLU A 64 -1.50 7.79 -15.29
C GLU A 64 -1.85 8.27 -16.71
N ASP A 65 -0.95 8.08 -17.67
CA ASP A 65 -1.19 8.43 -19.08
C ASP A 65 -2.34 7.64 -19.69
N SER A 66 -2.50 6.38 -19.37
CA SER A 66 -3.61 5.55 -19.85
C SER A 66 -4.93 5.99 -19.25
N PHE A 67 -4.93 6.41 -17.99
CA PHE A 67 -6.07 6.99 -17.32
C PHE A 67 -6.43 8.38 -17.85
N ASN A 68 -5.46 9.17 -18.26
CA ASN A 68 -5.68 10.53 -18.76
C ASN A 68 -6.03 10.58 -20.25
N ARG A 69 -5.66 9.59 -21.05
CA ARG A 69 -5.97 9.54 -22.49
C ARG A 69 -7.45 9.34 -22.82
N GLY A 70 -8.28 8.97 -21.85
CA GLY A 70 -9.73 8.89 -21.97
C GLY A 70 -10.47 10.24 -21.87
N ASN A 71 -9.77 11.35 -21.93
CA ASN A 71 -10.22 12.70 -21.56
C ASN A 71 -11.30 13.38 -22.41
N ALA A 72 -11.83 12.75 -23.47
CA ALA A 72 -13.12 13.17 -24.03
C ALA A 72 -14.31 12.82 -23.12
N ALA A 73 -14.09 12.00 -22.07
CA ALA A 73 -15.06 11.60 -21.04
C ALA A 73 -14.66 12.07 -19.63
N GLY A 74 -13.87 13.12 -19.49
CA GLY A 74 -13.14 13.51 -18.29
C GLY A 74 -13.86 13.37 -16.95
N GLU A 75 -15.05 13.96 -16.79
CA GLU A 75 -15.83 13.84 -15.55
C GLU A 75 -16.34 12.41 -15.32
N LYS A 76 -16.89 11.76 -16.34
CA LYS A 76 -17.43 10.39 -16.25
C LYS A 76 -16.32 9.39 -15.87
N TYR A 77 -15.13 9.58 -16.40
CA TYR A 77 -13.99 8.72 -16.10
C TYR A 77 -13.52 8.87 -14.65
N CYS A 78 -13.42 10.08 -14.13
CA CYS A 78 -13.09 10.33 -12.72
C CYS A 78 -14.11 9.69 -11.77
N CYS A 79 -15.41 9.75 -12.09
CA CYS A 79 -16.46 9.09 -11.31
C CYS A 79 -16.30 7.56 -11.31
N VAL A 80 -16.02 6.94 -12.46
CA VAL A 80 -15.82 5.49 -12.57
C VAL A 80 -14.58 5.05 -11.80
N ARG A 81 -13.46 5.77 -11.93
CA ARG A 81 -12.24 5.50 -11.17
C ARG A 81 -12.50 5.56 -9.68
N ARG A 82 -13.19 6.59 -9.21
CA ARG A 82 -13.57 6.74 -7.81
C ARG A 82 -14.42 5.56 -7.33
N ALA A 83 -15.40 5.12 -8.12
CA ALA A 83 -16.22 3.95 -7.79
C ALA A 83 -15.40 2.66 -7.66
N VAL A 84 -14.36 2.46 -8.48
CA VAL A 84 -13.42 1.33 -8.34
C VAL A 84 -12.66 1.42 -7.01
N PHE A 85 -12.19 2.61 -6.63
CA PHE A 85 -11.46 2.80 -5.37
C PHE A 85 -12.37 2.64 -4.14
N GLU A 86 -13.59 3.15 -4.19
CA GLU A 86 -14.59 2.96 -3.14
C GLU A 86 -14.93 1.47 -2.93
N ARG A 87 -15.09 0.70 -4.00
CA ARG A 87 -15.30 -0.76 -3.91
C ARG A 87 -14.12 -1.48 -3.24
N LEU A 88 -12.89 -1.11 -3.58
CA LEU A 88 -11.72 -1.68 -2.93
C LEU A 88 -11.65 -1.25 -1.46
N ALA A 89 -11.95 0.01 -1.16
CA ALA A 89 -11.98 0.56 0.20
C ALA A 89 -12.99 -0.17 1.08
N ASP A 90 -14.21 -0.42 0.57
CA ASP A 90 -15.25 -1.16 1.28
C ASP A 90 -14.79 -2.58 1.64
N LYS A 91 -14.11 -3.26 0.72
CA LYS A 91 -13.56 -4.59 0.98
C LYS A 91 -12.41 -4.56 1.98
N ILE A 92 -11.54 -3.55 1.92
CA ILE A 92 -10.48 -3.36 2.94
C ILE A 92 -11.14 -3.09 4.30
N ALA A 93 -12.16 -2.24 4.38
CA ALA A 93 -12.88 -1.97 5.63
C ALA A 93 -13.49 -3.25 6.26
N GLN A 94 -13.95 -4.20 5.43
CA GLN A 94 -14.44 -5.49 5.91
C GLN A 94 -13.35 -6.31 6.60
N VAL A 95 -12.09 -6.22 6.16
CA VAL A 95 -10.96 -6.87 6.85
C VAL A 95 -10.81 -6.35 8.28
N PHE A 96 -11.02 -5.06 8.50
CA PHE A 96 -10.97 -4.44 9.84
C PHE A 96 -12.19 -4.78 10.71
N SER A 97 -13.28 -5.25 10.10
CA SER A 97 -14.54 -5.58 10.83
C SER A 97 -14.59 -7.00 11.37
N GLY A 98 -13.60 -7.85 11.11
CA GLY A 98 -13.61 -9.19 11.72
C GLY A 98 -13.15 -10.35 10.87
N VAL A 99 -12.30 -10.14 9.88
CA VAL A 99 -11.62 -11.27 9.22
C VAL A 99 -10.55 -11.81 10.17
N ALA A 100 -10.63 -13.11 10.46
CA ALA A 100 -9.64 -13.76 11.32
C ALA A 100 -8.25 -13.69 10.67
N ALA A 101 -7.24 -13.45 11.49
CA ALA A 101 -5.83 -13.40 11.10
C ALA A 101 -5.39 -14.57 10.21
N VAL A 102 -5.95 -15.76 10.45
CA VAL A 102 -5.65 -17.01 9.69
C VAL A 102 -6.05 -16.90 8.21
N GLU A 103 -6.91 -15.95 7.84
CA GLU A 103 -7.45 -15.81 6.48
C GLU A 103 -6.87 -14.60 5.72
N PHE A 104 -5.96 -13.83 6.33
CA PHE A 104 -5.46 -12.59 5.70
C PHE A 104 -4.89 -12.82 4.29
N ASP A 105 -4.11 -13.89 4.07
CA ASP A 105 -3.52 -14.19 2.76
C ASP A 105 -4.59 -14.49 1.70
N ALA A 106 -5.67 -15.16 2.09
CA ALA A 106 -6.81 -15.41 1.22
C ALA A 106 -7.54 -14.10 0.89
N CYS A 107 -7.85 -13.31 1.90
CA CYS A 107 -8.47 -11.99 1.73
C CYS A 107 -7.61 -11.07 0.86
N HIS A 108 -6.30 -11.03 1.09
CA HIS A 108 -5.40 -10.23 0.27
C HIS A 108 -5.42 -10.64 -1.21
N ARG A 109 -5.43 -11.96 -1.50
CA ARG A 109 -5.58 -12.44 -2.89
C ARG A 109 -6.89 -12.00 -3.51
N GLU A 110 -7.98 -12.07 -2.76
CA GLU A 110 -9.30 -11.63 -3.20
C GLU A 110 -9.36 -10.12 -3.45
N LEU A 111 -8.77 -9.31 -2.57
CA LEU A 111 -8.64 -7.87 -2.75
C LEU A 111 -7.91 -7.53 -4.06
N CYS A 112 -6.75 -8.15 -4.28
CA CYS A 112 -5.97 -7.94 -5.51
C CYS A 112 -6.75 -8.38 -6.75
N GLN A 113 -7.36 -9.56 -6.73
CA GLN A 113 -8.11 -10.08 -7.87
C GLN A 113 -9.36 -9.24 -8.17
N SER A 114 -10.07 -8.82 -7.13
CA SER A 114 -11.23 -7.95 -7.29
C SER A 114 -10.85 -6.61 -7.90
N PHE A 115 -9.78 -5.99 -7.40
CA PHE A 115 -9.29 -4.74 -7.95
C PHE A 115 -8.90 -4.88 -9.44
N MET A 116 -8.18 -5.95 -9.80
CA MET A 116 -7.84 -6.24 -11.21
C MET A 116 -9.07 -6.38 -12.08
N ASN A 117 -10.10 -7.08 -11.59
CA ASN A 117 -11.36 -7.28 -12.32
C ASN A 117 -12.11 -5.95 -12.49
N ASP A 118 -12.24 -5.15 -11.43
CA ASP A 118 -12.93 -3.86 -11.49
C ASP A 118 -12.21 -2.89 -12.45
N MET A 119 -10.87 -2.86 -12.43
CA MET A 119 -10.07 -2.07 -13.37
C MET A 119 -10.31 -2.49 -14.83
N ALA A 120 -10.34 -3.80 -15.10
CA ALA A 120 -10.58 -4.32 -16.43
C ALA A 120 -12.00 -4.07 -16.92
N GLN A 121 -13.01 -4.29 -16.08
CA GLN A 121 -14.42 -4.22 -16.44
C GLN A 121 -14.95 -2.78 -16.51
N MET A 122 -14.57 -1.95 -15.54
CA MET A 122 -15.13 -0.61 -15.42
C MET A 122 -14.29 0.46 -16.12
N LEU A 123 -12.96 0.29 -16.14
CA LEU A 123 -12.03 1.25 -16.74
C LEU A 123 -11.41 0.75 -18.04
N HIS A 124 -11.70 -0.49 -18.45
CA HIS A 124 -11.10 -1.14 -19.63
C HIS A 124 -9.56 -1.10 -19.60
N TYR A 125 -8.98 -1.18 -18.38
CA TYR A 125 -7.56 -1.12 -18.17
C TYR A 125 -7.05 -2.38 -17.44
N GLN A 126 -6.07 -3.06 -18.07
CA GLN A 126 -5.46 -4.25 -17.50
C GLN A 126 -4.32 -3.86 -16.56
N VAL A 127 -4.46 -4.20 -15.29
CA VAL A 127 -3.39 -4.09 -14.29
C VAL A 127 -2.84 -5.48 -14.00
N THR A 128 -1.53 -5.56 -13.78
CA THR A 128 -0.88 -6.81 -13.35
C THR A 128 -1.16 -7.07 -11.88
N PHE A 129 -0.96 -8.31 -11.43
CA PHE A 129 -0.98 -8.62 -9.99
C PHE A 129 0.05 -7.78 -9.22
N GLY A 130 1.22 -7.50 -9.83
CA GLY A 130 2.23 -6.61 -9.23
C GLY A 130 1.72 -5.20 -8.94
N HIS A 131 0.91 -4.64 -9.84
CA HIS A 131 0.26 -3.35 -9.61
C HIS A 131 -0.81 -3.45 -8.52
N ALA A 132 -1.65 -4.47 -8.56
CA ALA A 132 -2.73 -4.67 -7.59
C ALA A 132 -2.18 -4.83 -6.16
N GLN A 133 -1.16 -5.69 -5.96
CA GLN A 133 -0.54 -5.87 -4.65
C GLN A 133 0.08 -4.55 -4.13
N LYS A 134 0.66 -3.74 -5.03
CA LYS A 134 1.26 -2.47 -4.60
C LYS A 134 0.19 -1.53 -4.05
N ILE A 135 -0.94 -1.36 -4.75
CA ILE A 135 -2.04 -0.50 -4.30
C ILE A 135 -2.63 -1.02 -2.98
N VAL A 136 -2.96 -2.31 -2.91
CA VAL A 136 -3.56 -2.93 -1.72
C VAL A 136 -2.62 -2.79 -0.52
N ASN A 137 -1.35 -3.16 -0.66
CA ASN A 137 -0.40 -3.10 0.45
C ASN A 137 -0.07 -1.66 0.86
N MET A 138 -0.03 -0.73 -0.10
CA MET A 138 0.15 0.69 0.22
C MET A 138 -1.08 1.25 0.94
N ALA A 139 -2.30 0.87 0.57
CA ALA A 139 -3.49 1.28 1.32
C ALA A 139 -3.41 0.83 2.79
N PHE A 140 -3.04 -0.43 3.07
CA PHE A 140 -2.80 -0.88 4.44
C PHE A 140 -1.68 -0.10 5.13
N LYS A 141 -0.60 0.23 4.43
CA LYS A 141 0.48 1.05 4.98
C LYS A 141 0.02 2.46 5.35
N TYR A 142 -0.81 3.10 4.51
CA TYR A 142 -1.40 4.40 4.82
C TYR A 142 -2.31 4.33 6.04
N LEU A 143 -3.17 3.31 6.13
CA LEU A 143 -4.02 3.07 7.30
C LEU A 143 -3.20 2.80 8.56
N TYR A 144 -2.07 2.07 8.45
CA TYR A 144 -1.15 1.84 9.56
C TYR A 144 -0.51 3.12 10.11
N CYS A 145 -0.42 4.18 9.28
CA CYS A 145 0.07 5.48 9.70
C CYS A 145 -0.98 6.36 10.38
N CYS A 146 -2.26 5.97 10.36
CA CYS A 146 -3.31 6.73 10.98
C CYS A 146 -3.25 6.68 12.51
N HIS A 147 -3.68 7.76 13.16
CA HIS A 147 -3.98 7.75 14.59
C HIS A 147 -5.12 6.76 14.87
N GLY A 148 -5.06 6.04 15.98
CA GLY A 148 -6.02 4.98 16.31
C GLY A 148 -5.76 3.64 15.61
N ALA A 149 -4.72 3.55 14.77
CA ALA A 149 -4.36 2.32 14.09
C ALA A 149 -3.86 1.22 15.05
N GLU A 150 -3.31 1.61 16.20
CA GLU A 150 -2.75 0.70 17.21
C GLU A 150 -3.77 -0.33 17.71
N LYS A 151 -5.07 -0.01 17.68
CA LYS A 151 -6.14 -0.95 18.07
C LYS A 151 -6.29 -2.14 17.12
N TYR A 152 -5.71 -2.06 15.93
CA TYR A 152 -5.72 -3.11 14.91
C TYR A 152 -4.34 -3.79 14.73
N GLU A 153 -3.35 -3.47 15.59
CA GLU A 153 -1.98 -4.00 15.47
C GLU A 153 -1.97 -5.53 15.42
N ASP A 154 -2.58 -6.18 16.41
CA ASP A 154 -2.58 -7.65 16.54
C ASP A 154 -3.59 -8.35 15.62
N THR A 155 -4.65 -7.68 15.20
CA THR A 155 -5.75 -8.29 14.44
C THR A 155 -5.61 -8.13 12.93
N VAL A 156 -4.99 -7.05 12.46
CA VAL A 156 -4.86 -6.75 11.03
C VAL A 156 -3.41 -6.51 10.65
N PHE A 157 -2.75 -5.53 11.28
CA PHE A 157 -1.45 -5.04 10.78
C PHE A 157 -0.31 -6.03 10.97
N SER A 158 -0.35 -6.88 12.00
CA SER A 158 0.61 -7.98 12.19
C SER A 158 0.60 -9.00 11.04
N HIS A 159 -0.52 -9.09 10.30
CA HIS A 159 -0.72 -10.02 9.19
C HIS A 159 -0.56 -9.37 7.81
N CYS A 160 -0.47 -8.04 7.75
CA CYS A 160 -0.34 -7.31 6.49
C CYS A 160 0.89 -7.74 5.70
N HIS A 161 0.74 -7.70 4.39
CA HIS A 161 1.87 -7.90 3.48
C HIS A 161 2.70 -6.63 3.37
N MET A 162 4.01 -6.81 3.22
CA MET A 162 4.92 -5.72 2.85
C MET A 162 4.68 -5.31 1.40
N PRO A 163 4.51 -4.02 1.09
CA PRO A 163 4.49 -3.55 -0.30
C PRO A 163 5.79 -3.94 -1.01
N LEU A 164 5.69 -4.66 -2.13
CA LEU A 164 6.88 -4.95 -2.94
C LEU A 164 7.14 -3.83 -3.93
N ASP A 165 8.32 -3.24 -3.82
CA ASP A 165 8.87 -2.28 -4.75
C ASP A 165 10.39 -2.47 -4.88
N SER A 166 11.07 -1.59 -5.62
CA SER A 166 12.52 -1.69 -5.83
C SER A 166 13.32 -1.61 -4.52
N TYR A 167 12.88 -0.81 -3.55
CA TYR A 167 13.56 -0.66 -2.26
C TYR A 167 13.38 -1.91 -1.39
N THR A 168 12.16 -2.39 -1.25
CA THR A 168 11.85 -3.56 -0.42
C THR A 168 12.46 -4.83 -1.00
N ILE A 169 12.44 -5.01 -2.33
CA ILE A 169 13.12 -6.13 -3.01
C ILE A 169 14.64 -6.08 -2.80
N ALA A 170 15.24 -4.89 -2.89
CA ALA A 170 16.69 -4.75 -2.65
C ALA A 170 17.08 -5.12 -1.21
N ASN A 171 16.28 -4.69 -0.23
CA ASN A 171 16.50 -5.05 1.17
C ASN A 171 16.18 -6.52 1.47
N TYR A 172 15.14 -7.09 0.87
CA TYR A 172 14.83 -8.51 0.94
C TYR A 172 16.05 -9.36 0.51
N ARG A 173 16.64 -9.04 -0.65
CA ARG A 173 17.85 -9.72 -1.15
C ARG A 173 19.05 -9.55 -0.23
N LYS A 174 19.17 -8.42 0.44
CA LYS A 174 20.27 -8.13 1.34
C LYS A 174 20.13 -8.85 2.69
N CYS A 175 18.92 -8.86 3.25
CA CYS A 175 18.65 -9.24 4.62
C CYS A 175 18.16 -10.67 4.77
N ILE A 176 17.48 -11.20 3.74
CA ILE A 176 16.82 -12.52 3.81
C ILE A 176 17.49 -13.54 2.89
N THR A 177 17.49 -13.31 1.57
CA THR A 177 18.12 -14.26 0.64
C THR A 177 18.50 -13.61 -0.69
N LYS A 178 19.64 -14.04 -1.25
CA LYS A 178 20.10 -13.65 -2.60
C LYS A 178 19.69 -14.63 -3.68
N GLU A 179 19.14 -15.79 -3.30
CA GLU A 179 18.90 -16.90 -4.21
C GLU A 179 17.66 -16.69 -5.10
N ASP A 180 16.72 -15.88 -4.66
CA ASP A 180 15.51 -15.64 -5.40
C ASP A 180 15.76 -14.72 -6.60
N THR A 181 15.49 -15.22 -7.79
CA THR A 181 15.40 -14.37 -8.99
C THR A 181 14.03 -13.69 -8.98
N ILE A 182 14.01 -12.42 -8.56
CA ILE A 182 12.79 -11.63 -8.44
C ILE A 182 12.71 -10.72 -9.68
N PRO A 183 11.68 -10.87 -10.53
CA PRO A 183 11.44 -9.95 -11.64
C PRO A 183 11.10 -8.55 -11.11
N GLY A 184 11.03 -7.56 -11.99
CA GLY A 184 10.52 -6.25 -11.61
C GLY A 184 9.11 -6.40 -11.02
N TRP A 185 8.88 -5.84 -9.84
CA TRP A 185 7.64 -6.03 -9.08
C TRP A 185 6.37 -5.74 -9.90
N SER A 186 6.41 -4.76 -10.79
CA SER A 186 5.28 -4.40 -11.66
C SER A 186 4.96 -5.45 -12.74
N LYS A 187 5.87 -6.41 -12.97
CA LYS A 187 5.71 -7.50 -13.95
C LYS A 187 5.15 -8.78 -13.34
N PHE A 188 4.91 -8.82 -12.03
CA PHE A 188 4.29 -9.98 -11.39
C PHE A 188 2.88 -10.19 -11.94
N ASP A 189 2.65 -11.26 -12.70
CA ASP A 189 1.33 -11.53 -13.27
C ASP A 189 1.01 -13.01 -13.46
N THR A 190 2.05 -13.85 -13.64
CA THR A 190 1.87 -15.29 -13.83
C THR A 190 1.57 -16.02 -12.52
N PRO A 191 1.02 -17.25 -12.58
CA PRO A 191 0.89 -18.10 -11.38
C PRO A 191 2.22 -18.37 -10.66
N ALA A 192 3.33 -18.40 -11.39
CA ALA A 192 4.66 -18.56 -10.81
C ALA A 192 5.07 -17.31 -10.02
N ASP A 193 4.77 -16.12 -10.54
CA ASP A 193 5.06 -14.86 -9.86
C ASP A 193 4.22 -14.71 -8.58
N ARG A 194 2.96 -15.15 -8.60
CA ARG A 194 2.08 -15.16 -7.40
C ARG A 194 2.64 -16.07 -6.32
N ARG A 195 3.10 -17.28 -6.67
CA ARG A 195 3.78 -18.18 -5.70
C ARG A 195 5.08 -17.58 -5.16
N LEU A 196 5.85 -16.91 -6.01
CA LEU A 196 7.04 -16.19 -5.58
C LEU A 196 6.70 -15.04 -4.62
N TYR A 197 5.65 -14.28 -4.93
CA TYR A 197 5.15 -13.24 -4.02
C TYR A 197 4.79 -13.79 -2.65
N GLU A 198 4.01 -14.88 -2.60
CA GLU A 198 3.62 -15.54 -1.34
C GLU A 198 4.84 -16.05 -0.56
N LYS A 199 5.82 -16.64 -1.25
CA LYS A 199 7.11 -17.04 -0.65
C LYS A 199 7.83 -15.83 -0.04
N ILE A 200 7.90 -14.71 -0.75
CA ILE A 200 8.54 -13.48 -0.26
C ILE A 200 7.83 -13.00 1.00
N GLN A 201 6.50 -12.92 1.00
CA GLN A 201 5.72 -12.46 2.16
C GLN A 201 5.90 -13.39 3.38
N THR A 202 5.92 -14.71 3.16
CA THR A 202 6.22 -15.70 4.21
C THR A 202 7.60 -15.48 4.82
N ASN A 203 8.62 -15.27 3.99
CA ASN A 203 9.99 -15.02 4.45
C ASN A 203 10.09 -13.69 5.19
N VAL A 204 9.38 -12.65 4.73
CA VAL A 204 9.33 -11.36 5.40
C VAL A 204 8.69 -11.46 6.77
N ARG A 205 7.57 -12.19 6.90
CA ARG A 205 6.94 -12.42 8.22
C ARG A 205 7.91 -13.10 9.18
N LYS A 206 8.54 -14.19 8.75
CA LYS A 206 9.53 -14.88 9.57
C LYS A 206 10.67 -13.96 10.02
N TYR A 207 11.24 -13.19 9.09
CA TYR A 207 12.26 -12.20 9.40
C TYR A 207 11.76 -11.16 10.40
N SER A 208 10.54 -10.65 10.21
CA SER A 208 9.94 -9.65 11.09
C SER A 208 9.71 -10.20 12.50
N GLU A 209 9.20 -11.43 12.63
CA GLU A 209 9.00 -12.12 13.91
C GLU A 209 10.33 -12.31 14.67
N GLU A 210 11.38 -12.75 13.97
CA GLU A 210 12.73 -12.88 14.56
C GLU A 210 13.26 -11.54 15.09
N HIS A 211 12.84 -10.42 14.52
CA HIS A 211 13.20 -9.06 14.94
C HIS A 211 12.14 -8.40 15.84
N ARG A 212 11.10 -9.14 16.27
CA ARG A 212 9.96 -8.64 17.06
C ARG A 212 9.28 -7.42 16.44
N GLN A 213 9.05 -7.49 15.14
CA GLN A 213 8.43 -6.45 14.32
C GLN A 213 7.27 -7.03 13.53
N THR A 214 6.35 -6.18 13.07
CA THR A 214 5.40 -6.54 12.02
C THR A 214 6.02 -6.37 10.64
N PRO A 215 5.48 -7.01 9.58
CA PRO A 215 5.97 -6.80 8.21
C PRO A 215 5.95 -5.34 7.77
N LEU A 216 4.93 -4.57 8.17
CA LEU A 216 4.85 -3.15 7.85
C LEU A 216 5.90 -2.34 8.63
N TYR A 217 6.20 -2.69 9.88
CA TYR A 217 7.29 -2.05 10.61
C TYR A 217 8.64 -2.33 9.94
N THR A 218 8.90 -3.58 9.58
CA THR A 218 10.12 -3.95 8.84
C THR A 218 10.24 -3.15 7.54
N GLU A 219 9.14 -2.96 6.82
CA GLU A 219 9.11 -2.14 5.62
C GLU A 219 9.48 -0.68 5.91
N PHE A 220 8.94 -0.09 6.98
CA PHE A 220 9.30 1.27 7.39
C PHE A 220 10.78 1.41 7.71
N VAL A 221 11.38 0.45 8.41
CA VAL A 221 12.82 0.44 8.68
C VAL A 221 13.63 0.40 7.39
N TRP A 222 13.27 -0.47 6.46
CA TRP A 222 13.96 -0.61 5.19
C TRP A 222 13.80 0.62 4.29
N TRP A 223 12.61 1.19 4.23
CA TRP A 223 12.33 2.40 3.49
C TRP A 223 13.09 3.59 4.07
N TRP A 224 13.05 3.77 5.39
CA TRP A 224 13.72 4.87 6.07
C TRP A 224 15.23 4.85 5.85
N ASP A 225 15.86 3.69 5.97
CA ASP A 225 17.27 3.51 5.66
C ASP A 225 17.61 3.88 4.21
N GLY A 226 16.71 3.60 3.27
CA GLY A 226 16.84 3.97 1.86
C GLY A 226 16.78 5.49 1.66
N VAL A 227 15.81 6.15 2.28
CA VAL A 227 15.64 7.62 2.21
C VAL A 227 16.84 8.34 2.81
N GLN A 228 17.31 7.92 3.99
CA GLN A 228 18.50 8.51 4.64
C GLN A 228 19.78 8.36 3.80
N LYS A 229 19.94 7.24 3.11
CA LYS A 229 21.07 7.03 2.20
C LYS A 229 20.99 7.89 0.95
N ALA A 230 19.81 8.09 0.41
CA ALA A 230 19.59 8.96 -0.74
C ALA A 230 19.87 10.44 -0.39
N ALA A 231 19.42 10.91 0.78
CA ALA A 231 19.65 12.27 1.26
C ALA A 231 21.15 12.60 1.51
N LYS A 232 21.96 11.59 1.84
CA LYS A 232 23.42 11.77 2.06
C LYS A 232 24.24 11.80 0.76
N LYS A 233 23.62 11.45 -0.39
CA LYS A 233 24.31 11.42 -1.70
C LYS A 233 24.08 12.70 -2.52
N ASN A 234 23.15 13.53 -2.09
CA ASN A 234 22.86 14.85 -2.65
C ASN A 234 23.45 15.96 -1.75
#